data_24c62efbec06d7278eea68983c04ed9e
#
_entry.id   24c62efbec06d7278eea68983c04ed9e
#
_cell.length_a   1.000
_cell.length_b   1.000
_cell.length_c   1.000
_cell.angle_alpha   90.00
_cell.angle_beta   90.00
_cell.angle_gamma   90.00
#
_symmetry.space_group_name_H-M   'P 1'
#
loop_
_entity.id
_entity.type
_entity.pdbx_description
1 polymer ?
#
loop_
_entity_poly.entity_id
_entity_poly.type
_entity_poly.pdbx_seq_one_letter_code
_entity_poly.pdbx_strand_id
1 'polypeptide(L)'
;MLIVENDDGVRDTLADVVANEGYLFATLKTGREMNSAVEDDDYDIVIIDVSQPEPEGGFALTRAARERGCGVILVTGDRRYLDRLQESGEHYLLKPSRKRQFTTLADTILTEIAARCMRRERSDVSSFPARTD
;
A
#
# COMPACT_ATOMS: atom_id res chain seq x y z
N MET A 1 6.62 -3.08 -3.81
CA MET A 1 5.60 -3.04 -2.75
C MET A 1 6.25 -3.18 -1.40
N LEU A 2 5.70 -2.55 -0.38
CA LEU A 2 6.14 -2.72 0.99
C LEU A 2 5.07 -3.48 1.77
N ILE A 3 5.47 -4.53 2.50
CA ILE A 3 4.57 -5.37 3.29
C ILE A 3 4.88 -5.14 4.77
N VAL A 4 3.89 -4.65 5.53
CA VAL A 4 4.01 -4.42 6.97
C VAL A 4 3.11 -5.44 7.69
N GLU A 5 3.70 -6.49 8.21
CA GLU A 5 3.00 -7.63 8.82
C GLU A 5 3.84 -8.21 9.94
N ASN A 6 3.28 -8.32 11.14
CA ASN A 6 3.99 -8.82 12.31
C ASN A 6 4.04 -10.35 12.43
N ASP A 7 3.14 -11.07 11.77
CA ASP A 7 3.15 -12.53 11.77
C ASP A 7 4.09 -13.04 10.67
N ASP A 8 5.10 -13.82 11.06
CA ASP A 8 6.14 -14.30 10.14
C ASP A 8 5.55 -15.16 9.02
N GLY A 9 4.63 -16.07 9.34
CA GLY A 9 4.02 -16.96 8.35
C GLY A 9 3.14 -16.20 7.35
N VAL A 10 2.35 -15.26 7.83
CA VAL A 10 1.49 -14.43 6.98
C VAL A 10 2.35 -13.52 6.11
N ARG A 11 3.39 -12.92 6.68
CA ARG A 11 4.33 -12.07 5.94
C ARG A 11 4.98 -12.82 4.79
N ASP A 12 5.46 -14.05 5.05
CA ASP A 12 6.08 -14.89 4.03
C ASP A 12 5.09 -15.27 2.93
N THR A 13 3.85 -15.57 3.29
CA THR A 13 2.79 -15.88 2.33
C THR A 13 2.48 -14.69 1.43
N LEU A 14 2.35 -13.49 1.99
CA LEU A 14 2.14 -12.28 1.22
C LEU A 14 3.32 -11.98 0.29
N ALA A 15 4.55 -12.17 0.80
CA ALA A 15 5.76 -11.97 -0.01
C ALA A 15 5.79 -12.93 -1.20
N ASP A 16 5.42 -14.19 -1.00
CA ASP A 16 5.36 -15.17 -2.09
C ASP A 16 4.33 -14.77 -3.15
N VAL A 17 3.16 -14.32 -2.74
CA VAL A 17 2.12 -13.86 -3.68
C VAL A 17 2.62 -12.68 -4.49
N VAL A 18 3.22 -11.69 -3.85
CA VAL A 18 3.75 -10.49 -4.49
C VAL A 18 4.86 -10.84 -5.47
N ALA A 19 5.80 -11.69 -5.05
CA ALA A 19 6.91 -12.12 -5.88
C ALA A 19 6.43 -12.92 -7.10
N ASN A 20 5.46 -13.82 -6.92
CA ASN A 20 4.92 -14.64 -8.01
C ASN A 20 4.20 -13.81 -9.08
N GLU A 21 3.67 -12.65 -8.70
CA GLU A 21 3.06 -11.71 -9.64
C GLU A 21 4.09 -10.79 -10.32
N GLY A 22 5.36 -10.94 -10.02
CA GLY A 22 6.44 -10.19 -10.66
C GLY A 22 6.73 -8.83 -10.04
N TYR A 23 6.18 -8.52 -8.88
CA TYR A 23 6.44 -7.26 -8.19
C TYR A 23 7.71 -7.34 -7.34
N LEU A 24 8.47 -6.26 -7.33
CA LEU A 24 9.54 -6.07 -6.35
C LEU A 24 8.93 -5.73 -5.01
N PHE A 25 9.52 -6.25 -3.92
CA PHE A 25 8.97 -6.03 -2.60
C PHE A 25 10.04 -5.95 -1.52
N ALA A 26 9.67 -5.31 -0.40
CA ALA A 26 10.39 -5.38 0.86
C ALA A 26 9.39 -5.68 1.97
N THR A 27 9.85 -6.21 3.08
CA THR A 27 9.00 -6.56 4.21
C THR A 27 9.47 -5.89 5.49
N LEU A 28 8.50 -5.49 6.33
CA LEU A 28 8.74 -4.99 7.67
C LEU A 28 7.90 -5.77 8.65
N LYS A 29 8.48 -6.07 9.81
CA LYS A 29 7.80 -6.78 10.87
C LYS A 29 6.90 -5.87 11.69
N THR A 30 7.28 -4.61 11.86
CA THR A 30 6.56 -3.63 12.67
C THR A 30 6.35 -2.33 11.93
N GLY A 31 5.32 -1.58 12.34
CA GLY A 31 5.04 -0.27 11.77
C GLY A 31 6.05 0.80 12.13
N ARG A 32 6.87 0.59 13.17
CA ARG A 32 7.88 1.55 13.61
C ARG A 32 8.88 1.89 12.52
N GLU A 33 9.24 0.90 11.71
CA GLU A 33 10.23 1.06 10.66
C GLU A 33 9.64 1.63 9.38
N MET A 34 8.32 1.71 9.28
CA MET A 34 7.64 2.09 8.04
C MET A 34 7.99 3.50 7.58
N ASN A 35 8.02 4.47 8.49
CA ASN A 35 8.31 5.85 8.12
C ASN A 35 9.70 5.99 7.50
N SER A 36 10.70 5.34 8.09
CA SER A 36 12.06 5.34 7.54
C SER A 36 12.10 4.63 6.19
N ALA A 37 11.42 3.50 6.06
CA ALA A 37 11.40 2.74 4.81
C ALA A 37 10.79 3.55 3.66
N VAL A 38 9.68 4.26 3.89
CA VAL A 38 9.04 5.07 2.84
C VAL A 38 9.78 6.39 2.59
N GLU A 39 10.64 6.84 3.52
CA GLU A 39 11.53 7.98 3.28
C GLU A 39 12.70 7.61 2.40
N ASP A 40 13.27 6.42 2.63
CA ASP A 40 14.49 5.99 1.95
C ASP A 40 14.21 5.44 0.55
N ASP A 41 13.07 4.81 0.33
CA ASP A 41 12.69 4.19 -0.93
C ASP A 41 11.30 4.61 -1.36
N ASP A 42 11.08 4.68 -2.68
CA ASP A 42 9.76 4.96 -3.25
C ASP A 42 9.00 3.64 -3.42
N TYR A 43 7.89 3.52 -2.72
CA TYR A 43 6.98 2.39 -2.86
C TYR A 43 5.68 2.82 -3.53
N ASP A 44 5.23 2.04 -4.49
CA ASP A 44 3.95 2.30 -5.17
C ASP A 44 2.78 1.89 -4.29
N ILE A 45 2.89 0.76 -3.61
CA ILE A 45 1.85 0.20 -2.76
C ILE A 45 2.44 -0.27 -1.44
N VAL A 46 1.73 0.02 -0.35
CA VAL A 46 2.03 -0.49 1.00
C VAL A 46 0.87 -1.40 1.43
N ILE A 47 1.20 -2.62 1.83
CA ILE A 47 0.25 -3.59 2.37
C ILE A 47 0.40 -3.57 3.88
N ILE A 48 -0.67 -3.24 4.60
CA ILE A 48 -0.62 -3.01 6.05
C ILE A 48 -1.63 -3.90 6.77
N ASP A 49 -1.16 -4.70 7.73
CA ASP A 49 -2.04 -5.37 8.68
C ASP A 49 -2.59 -4.33 9.66
N VAL A 50 -3.92 -4.19 9.73
CA VAL A 50 -4.54 -3.20 10.61
C VAL A 50 -4.46 -3.57 12.08
N SER A 51 -4.14 -4.82 12.41
CA SER A 51 -4.00 -5.28 13.79
C SER A 51 -2.61 -5.00 14.39
N GLN A 52 -1.84 -4.08 13.81
CA GLN A 52 -0.57 -3.65 14.38
C GLN A 52 -0.77 -3.06 15.78
N PRO A 53 0.16 -3.35 16.71
CA PRO A 53 0.08 -2.79 18.07
C PRO A 53 0.12 -1.26 18.09
N GLU A 54 -0.62 -0.66 19.03
CA GLU A 54 -0.52 0.77 19.28
C GLU A 54 0.87 1.14 19.85
N PRO A 55 1.40 2.35 19.55
CA PRO A 55 0.77 3.45 18.78
C PRO A 55 0.88 3.31 17.25
N GLU A 56 1.51 2.28 16.74
CA GLU A 56 1.75 2.06 15.32
C GLU A 56 0.59 1.33 14.64
N GLY A 57 -0.64 1.54 15.08
CA GLY A 57 -1.81 0.89 14.52
C GLY A 57 -1.91 1.06 13.00
N GLY A 58 -2.44 0.05 12.32
CA GLY A 58 -2.49 0.01 10.86
C GLY A 58 -3.20 1.21 10.23
N PHE A 59 -4.22 1.75 10.90
CA PHE A 59 -4.93 2.93 10.40
C PHE A 59 -4.08 4.21 10.47
N ALA A 60 -3.23 4.34 11.48
CA ALA A 60 -2.29 5.46 11.57
C ALA A 60 -1.20 5.36 10.50
N LEU A 61 -0.71 4.14 10.25
CA LEU A 61 0.28 3.88 9.20
C LEU A 61 -0.28 4.19 7.80
N THR A 62 -1.57 3.94 7.60
CA THR A 62 -2.26 4.25 6.35
C THR A 62 -2.14 5.74 6.00
N ARG A 63 -2.35 6.60 6.98
CA ARG A 63 -2.21 8.06 6.76
C ARG A 63 -0.79 8.42 6.35
N ALA A 64 0.20 7.87 7.03
CA ALA A 64 1.61 8.13 6.70
C ALA A 64 1.96 7.67 5.28
N ALA A 65 1.49 6.50 4.87
CA ALA A 65 1.72 5.99 3.52
C ALA A 65 1.06 6.90 2.46
N ARG A 66 -0.16 7.35 2.72
CA ARG A 66 -0.88 8.24 1.80
C ARG A 66 -0.22 9.60 1.66
N GLU A 67 0.32 10.15 2.73
CA GLU A 67 1.06 11.41 2.69
C GLU A 67 2.29 11.32 1.79
N ARG A 68 2.84 10.12 1.62
CA ARG A 68 3.96 9.85 0.72
C ARG A 68 3.53 9.51 -0.71
N GLY A 69 2.22 9.50 -0.98
CA GLY A 69 1.69 9.19 -2.30
C GLY A 69 1.60 7.71 -2.62
N CYS A 70 1.75 6.84 -1.63
CA CYS A 70 1.61 5.40 -1.82
C CYS A 70 0.14 4.98 -1.93
N GLY A 71 -0.15 3.96 -2.74
CA GLY A 71 -1.40 3.23 -2.64
C GLY A 71 -1.36 2.33 -1.41
N VAL A 72 -2.53 1.98 -0.88
CA VAL A 72 -2.63 1.20 0.35
C VAL A 72 -3.58 0.03 0.17
N ILE A 73 -3.17 -1.14 0.65
CA ILE A 73 -4.05 -2.30 0.83
C ILE A 73 -4.02 -2.66 2.30
N LEU A 74 -5.17 -2.56 2.97
CA LEU A 74 -5.31 -2.98 4.35
C LEU A 74 -5.66 -4.46 4.41
N VAL A 75 -5.05 -5.19 5.34
CA VAL A 75 -5.35 -6.61 5.52
C VAL A 75 -5.64 -6.88 6.98
N THR A 76 -6.53 -7.85 7.26
CA THR A 76 -6.77 -8.35 8.62
C THR A 76 -7.42 -9.73 8.58
N GLY A 77 -7.11 -10.56 9.57
CA GLY A 77 -7.86 -11.79 9.85
C GLY A 77 -8.95 -11.60 10.89
N ASP A 78 -9.07 -10.41 11.45
CA ASP A 78 -9.99 -10.12 12.54
C ASP A 78 -11.23 -9.36 12.04
N ARG A 79 -12.39 -10.03 12.04
CA ARG A 79 -13.64 -9.46 11.54
C ARG A 79 -14.14 -8.27 12.35
N ARG A 80 -13.62 -8.07 13.56
CA ARG A 80 -13.98 -6.89 14.37
C ARG A 80 -13.55 -5.59 13.69
N TYR A 81 -12.58 -5.63 12.79
CA TYR A 81 -12.14 -4.45 12.04
C TYR A 81 -12.95 -4.19 10.76
N LEU A 82 -13.87 -5.09 10.40
CA LEU A 82 -14.57 -4.99 9.10
C LEU A 82 -15.30 -3.66 8.91
N ASP A 83 -16.05 -3.21 9.92
CA ASP A 83 -16.80 -1.96 9.84
C ASP A 83 -15.87 -0.77 9.62
N ARG A 84 -14.75 -0.71 10.35
CA ARG A 84 -13.75 0.35 10.18
C ARG A 84 -13.09 0.30 8.81
N LEU A 85 -12.82 -0.89 8.29
CA LEU A 85 -12.26 -1.05 6.95
C LEU A 85 -13.21 -0.50 5.90
N GLN A 86 -14.48 -0.84 5.99
CA GLN A 86 -15.51 -0.35 5.06
C GLN A 86 -15.68 1.16 5.16
N GLU A 87 -15.70 1.71 6.37
CA GLU A 87 -15.83 3.15 6.60
C GLU A 87 -14.61 3.94 6.16
N SER A 88 -13.42 3.32 6.15
CA SER A 88 -12.18 4.00 5.80
C SER A 88 -12.11 4.42 4.33
N GLY A 89 -12.86 3.75 3.46
CA GLY A 89 -12.76 3.96 2.02
C GLY A 89 -11.50 3.41 1.38
N GLU A 90 -10.67 2.69 2.15
CA GLU A 90 -9.45 2.08 1.64
C GLU A 90 -9.72 0.72 1.00
N HIS A 91 -8.85 0.31 0.08
CA HIS A 91 -8.86 -1.06 -0.41
C HIS A 91 -8.46 -2.01 0.71
N TYR A 92 -9.17 -3.11 0.87
CA TYR A 92 -8.86 -4.05 1.93
C TYR A 92 -9.08 -5.51 1.51
N LEU A 93 -8.41 -6.42 2.22
CA LEU A 93 -8.58 -7.86 2.11
C LEU A 93 -8.77 -8.46 3.48
N LEU A 94 -9.69 -9.43 3.59
CA LEU A 94 -9.84 -10.26 4.78
C LEU A 94 -9.01 -11.53 4.61
N LYS A 95 -8.23 -11.89 5.63
CA LYS A 95 -7.48 -13.16 5.63
C LYS A 95 -8.40 -14.32 6.01
N PRO A 96 -8.23 -15.50 5.44
CA PRO A 96 -7.40 -15.79 4.29
C PRO A 96 -8.02 -15.23 3.01
N SER A 97 -7.20 -14.62 2.15
CA SER A 97 -7.66 -14.07 0.88
C SER A 97 -7.11 -14.88 -0.28
N ARG A 98 -7.84 -14.87 -1.39
CA ARG A 98 -7.39 -15.54 -2.62
C ARG A 98 -6.42 -14.64 -3.36
N LYS A 99 -5.45 -15.27 -4.03
CA LYS A 99 -4.47 -14.58 -4.87
C LYS A 99 -5.13 -13.63 -5.86
N ARG A 100 -6.25 -14.04 -6.47
CA ARG A 100 -6.99 -13.21 -7.43
C ARG A 100 -7.50 -11.90 -6.82
N GLN A 101 -7.97 -11.94 -5.58
CA GLN A 101 -8.43 -10.73 -4.89
C GLN A 101 -7.28 -9.74 -4.71
N PHE A 102 -6.13 -10.22 -4.28
CA PHE A 102 -4.94 -9.39 -4.15
C PHE A 102 -4.53 -8.79 -5.49
N THR A 103 -4.41 -9.60 -6.53
CA THR A 103 -3.99 -9.16 -7.86
C THR A 103 -4.93 -8.09 -8.41
N THR A 104 -6.23 -8.27 -8.28
CA THR A 104 -7.23 -7.31 -8.74
C THR A 104 -7.06 -5.95 -8.03
N LEU A 105 -6.89 -5.95 -6.72
CA LEU A 105 -6.67 -4.71 -5.96
C LEU A 105 -5.36 -4.04 -6.34
N ALA A 106 -4.29 -4.80 -6.46
CA ALA A 106 -2.99 -4.26 -6.83
C ALA A 106 -3.05 -3.59 -8.21
N ASP A 107 -3.65 -4.23 -9.19
CA ASP A 107 -3.80 -3.69 -10.53
C ASP A 107 -4.64 -2.41 -10.53
N THR A 108 -5.73 -2.37 -9.77
CA THR A 108 -6.57 -1.19 -9.63
C THR A 108 -5.78 -0.02 -9.05
N ILE A 109 -5.03 -0.25 -7.99
CA ILE A 109 -4.24 0.80 -7.33
C ILE A 109 -3.13 1.31 -8.25
N LEU A 110 -2.42 0.42 -8.92
CA LEU A 110 -1.35 0.81 -9.85
C LEU A 110 -1.90 1.64 -11.00
N THR A 111 -3.08 1.30 -11.51
CA THR A 111 -3.75 2.08 -12.55
C THR A 111 -4.11 3.48 -12.04
N GLU A 112 -4.64 3.60 -10.83
CA GLU A 112 -4.95 4.89 -10.21
C GLU A 112 -3.71 5.75 -10.01
N ILE A 113 -2.61 5.16 -9.56
CA ILE A 113 -1.33 5.86 -9.37
C ILE A 113 -0.81 6.37 -10.70
N ALA A 114 -0.79 5.55 -11.73
CA ALA A 114 -0.36 5.94 -13.07
C ALA A 114 -1.20 7.10 -13.61
N ALA A 115 -2.51 7.05 -13.43
CA ALA A 115 -3.41 8.12 -13.86
C ALA A 115 -3.11 9.44 -13.13
N ARG A 116 -2.82 9.39 -11.83
CA ARG A 116 -2.46 10.59 -11.06
C ARG A 116 -1.12 11.17 -11.53
N CYS A 117 -0.13 10.32 -11.79
CA CYS A 117 1.16 10.76 -12.30
C CYS A 117 1.02 11.44 -13.66
N MET A 118 0.23 10.87 -14.55
CA MET A 118 -0.04 11.46 -15.86
C MET A 118 -0.74 12.82 -15.76
N ARG A 119 -1.70 12.96 -14.85
CA ARG A 119 -2.37 14.25 -14.60
C ARG A 119 -1.41 15.30 -14.08
N ARG A 120 -0.49 14.92 -13.15
CA ARG A 120 0.54 15.82 -12.64
C ARG A 120 1.48 16.29 -13.73
N GLU A 121 1.95 15.41 -14.59
CA GLU A 121 2.80 15.74 -15.72
C GLU A 121 2.13 16.71 -16.66
N ARG A 122 0.85 16.50 -16.98
CA ARG A 122 0.09 17.44 -17.81
C ARG A 122 -0.06 18.81 -17.17
N SER A 123 -0.31 18.83 -15.86
CA SER A 123 -0.44 20.07 -15.09
C SER A 123 0.88 20.83 -15.08
N ASP A 124 1.99 20.14 -14.84
CA ASP A 124 3.31 20.73 -14.83
C ASP A 124 3.69 21.30 -16.20
N VAL A 125 3.43 20.54 -17.27
CA VAL A 125 3.69 20.98 -18.65
C VAL A 125 2.88 22.22 -18.98
N SER A 126 1.63 22.29 -18.54
CA SER A 126 0.76 23.43 -18.83
C SER A 126 1.13 24.68 -18.02
N SER A 127 1.84 24.54 -16.92
CA SER A 127 2.27 25.65 -16.08
C SER A 127 3.62 26.26 -16.46
N PHE A 128 4.37 25.59 -17.34
CA PHE A 128 5.65 26.12 -17.84
C PHE A 128 5.47 26.79 -19.20
N PRO A 129 6.23 27.87 -19.46
CA PRO A 129 6.26 28.43 -20.81
C PRO A 129 6.76 27.37 -21.80
N ALA A 130 6.24 27.43 -23.02
CA ALA A 130 6.60 26.48 -24.06
C ALA A 130 8.13 26.42 -24.21
N ARG A 131 8.70 25.23 -24.15
CA ARG A 131 10.12 25.05 -24.40
C ARG A 131 10.38 25.23 -25.88
N THR A 132 11.42 26.01 -26.17
CA THR A 132 11.77 26.37 -27.53
C THR A 132 12.88 25.53 -28.12
N ASP A 133 13.31 24.51 -27.42
CA ASP A 133 14.37 23.60 -27.88
C ASP A 133 13.87 22.34 -28.54
#